data_a256fc7ccd220b01d882674ddab60894
#
_entry.id   a256fc7ccd220b01d882674ddab60894
#
_cell.length_a   1.000
_cell.length_b   1.000
_cell.length_c   1.000
_cell.angle_alpha   90.00
_cell.angle_beta   90.00
_cell.angle_gamma   90.00
#
_symmetry.space_group_name_H-M   'P 1'
#
loop_
_entity.id
_entity.type
_entity.pdbx_description
1 polymer ?
#
loop_
_entity_poly.entity_id
_entity_poly.type
_entity_poly.pdbx_seq_one_letter_code
_entity_poly.pdbx_strand_id
1 'polypeptide(L)'
;MSKLSNAQLKAFDEWLFDYRDIERKIAIRKLELQTPVSTDINVGGGKFNLVAKETEDIVIKWSKDGKIKSYENFRESVDRVKALLDDELNYIFDLRWGTGSNNTWEEIAYKIHTSRAGTYRKRDRILTLFAQQIGKL
;
A
#
# COMPACT_ATOMS: atom_id res chain seq x y z
N MET A 1 21.73 17.99 3.07
CA MET A 1 20.40 17.38 3.17
C MET A 1 20.00 16.77 1.87
N SER A 2 19.68 15.49 1.90
CA SER A 2 19.17 14.80 0.72
C SER A 2 17.73 15.23 0.47
N LYS A 3 17.45 15.60 -0.76
CA LYS A 3 16.09 15.93 -1.20
C LYS A 3 15.69 14.94 -2.28
N LEU A 4 14.39 14.64 -2.31
CA LEU A 4 13.86 13.85 -3.40
C LEU A 4 13.89 14.66 -4.69
N SER A 5 14.26 14.00 -5.80
CA SER A 5 14.18 14.61 -7.11
C SER A 5 12.72 14.76 -7.54
N ASN A 6 12.47 15.60 -8.55
CA ASN A 6 11.10 15.74 -9.09
C ASN A 6 10.57 14.38 -9.61
N ALA A 7 11.42 13.57 -10.19
CA ALA A 7 11.03 12.24 -10.67
C ALA A 7 10.63 11.33 -9.51
N GLN A 8 11.39 11.36 -8.41
CA GLN A 8 11.06 10.59 -7.22
C GLN A 8 9.76 11.06 -6.56
N LEU A 9 9.58 12.38 -6.45
CA LEU A 9 8.35 12.96 -5.92
C LEU A 9 7.14 12.49 -6.71
N LYS A 10 7.23 12.52 -8.03
CA LYS A 10 6.15 12.07 -8.90
C LYS A 10 5.89 10.57 -8.75
N ALA A 11 6.95 9.77 -8.71
CA ALA A 11 6.83 8.33 -8.58
C ALA A 11 6.18 7.94 -7.24
N PHE A 12 6.59 8.55 -6.15
CA PHE A 12 6.03 8.27 -4.82
C PHE A 12 4.59 8.77 -4.70
N ASP A 13 4.29 9.93 -5.27
CA ASP A 13 2.92 10.45 -5.32
C ASP A 13 1.99 9.44 -6.02
N GLU A 14 2.40 8.92 -7.15
CA GLU A 14 1.63 7.92 -7.87
C GLU A 14 1.54 6.59 -7.10
N TRP A 15 2.62 6.17 -6.48
CA TRP A 15 2.65 4.91 -5.73
C TRP A 15 1.70 4.91 -4.53
N LEU A 16 1.59 6.03 -3.82
CA LEU A 16 0.72 6.12 -2.65
C LEU A 16 -0.76 5.88 -2.96
N PHE A 17 -1.19 6.05 -4.21
CA PHE A 17 -2.55 5.68 -4.60
C PHE A 17 -2.84 4.19 -4.39
N ASP A 18 -1.83 3.33 -4.43
CA ASP A 18 -2.00 1.90 -4.19
C ASP A 18 -2.44 1.58 -2.77
N TYR A 19 -2.19 2.49 -1.82
CA TYR A 19 -2.55 2.27 -0.42
C TYR A 19 -4.04 2.07 -0.23
N ARG A 20 -4.88 2.75 -1.01
CA ARG A 20 -6.35 2.63 -0.90
C ARG A 20 -6.85 1.22 -1.25
N ASP A 21 -6.11 0.50 -2.08
CA ASP A 21 -6.47 -0.83 -2.57
C ASP A 21 -5.57 -1.93 -2.02
N ILE A 22 -4.67 -1.61 -1.08
CA ILE A 22 -3.63 -2.55 -0.67
C ILE A 22 -4.20 -3.82 -0.02
N GLU A 23 -5.25 -3.68 0.80
CA GLU A 23 -5.88 -4.84 1.43
C GLU A 23 -6.50 -5.76 0.37
N ARG A 24 -7.12 -5.17 -0.65
CA ARG A 24 -7.70 -5.91 -1.75
C ARG A 24 -6.62 -6.61 -2.58
N LYS A 25 -5.50 -5.95 -2.83
CA LYS A 25 -4.37 -6.55 -3.55
C LYS A 25 -3.81 -7.75 -2.82
N ILE A 26 -3.66 -7.64 -1.50
CA ILE A 26 -3.21 -8.75 -0.65
C ILE A 26 -4.22 -9.91 -0.74
N ALA A 27 -5.50 -9.62 -0.59
CA ALA A 27 -6.55 -10.63 -0.64
C ALA A 27 -6.59 -11.35 -1.99
N ILE A 28 -6.48 -10.62 -3.08
CA ILE A 28 -6.44 -11.19 -4.43
C ILE A 28 -5.24 -12.10 -4.59
N ARG A 29 -4.07 -11.66 -4.14
CA ARG A 29 -2.86 -12.47 -4.24
C ARG A 29 -2.97 -13.76 -3.43
N LYS A 30 -3.56 -13.69 -2.24
CA LYS A 30 -3.82 -14.87 -1.42
C LYS A 30 -4.73 -15.85 -2.13
N LEU A 31 -5.78 -15.35 -2.81
CA LEU A 31 -6.67 -16.19 -3.60
C LEU A 31 -5.95 -16.84 -4.76
N GLU A 32 -5.09 -16.11 -5.46
CA GLU A 32 -4.29 -16.66 -6.56
C GLU A 32 -3.44 -17.84 -6.10
N LEU A 33 -2.79 -17.70 -4.94
CA LEU A 33 -1.97 -18.77 -4.38
C LEU A 33 -2.78 -19.95 -3.85
N GLN A 34 -4.02 -19.70 -3.50
CA GLN A 34 -4.92 -20.71 -2.94
C GLN A 34 -5.65 -21.49 -4.02
N THR A 35 -5.83 -20.90 -5.21
CA THR A 35 -6.56 -21.54 -6.29
C THR A 35 -5.70 -22.63 -6.92
N PRO A 36 -6.12 -23.91 -6.85
CA PRO A 36 -5.36 -24.99 -7.47
C PRO A 36 -5.43 -24.89 -8.99
N VAL A 37 -4.27 -25.05 -9.63
CA VAL A 37 -4.17 -25.07 -11.10
C VAL A 37 -4.62 -26.41 -11.66
N SER A 38 -4.59 -27.46 -10.86
CA SER A 38 -4.92 -28.79 -11.29
C SER A 38 -6.42 -29.05 -11.20
N THR A 39 -6.97 -29.60 -12.27
CA THR A 39 -8.37 -29.99 -12.35
C THR A 39 -8.59 -31.46 -11.99
N ASP A 40 -7.57 -32.18 -11.65
CA ASP A 40 -7.70 -33.58 -11.30
C ASP A 40 -8.30 -33.74 -9.92
N ILE A 41 -9.57 -34.03 -9.93
CA ILE A 41 -10.32 -34.31 -8.72
C ILE A 41 -10.29 -35.81 -8.52
N ASN A 42 -9.24 -36.28 -7.91
CA ASN A 42 -9.22 -37.63 -7.47
C ASN A 42 -9.58 -37.70 -6.01
N VAL A 43 -10.82 -38.02 -5.77
CA VAL A 43 -11.38 -37.97 -4.43
C VAL A 43 -11.20 -39.32 -3.78
N GLY A 44 -10.03 -39.54 -3.19
CA GLY A 44 -9.79 -40.69 -2.35
C GLY A 44 -10.14 -40.42 -0.89
N GLY A 45 -10.17 -41.47 -0.07
CA GLY A 45 -10.34 -41.31 1.36
C GLY A 45 -9.21 -40.53 2.00
N GLY A 46 -9.45 -39.96 3.18
CA GLY A 46 -8.45 -39.18 3.90
C GLY A 46 -8.57 -37.67 3.73
N LYS A 47 -9.71 -37.22 3.32
CA LYS A 47 -9.99 -35.80 3.05
C LYS A 47 -9.68 -34.87 4.23
N PHE A 48 -9.91 -35.28 5.45
CA PHE A 48 -9.68 -34.43 6.63
C PHE A 48 -8.20 -34.11 6.85
N ASN A 49 -7.32 -35.09 6.67
CA ASN A 49 -5.89 -34.87 6.81
C ASN A 49 -5.34 -34.02 5.67
N LEU A 50 -5.88 -34.19 4.47
CA LEU A 50 -5.50 -33.42 3.30
C LEU A 50 -5.88 -31.95 3.45
N VAL A 51 -7.08 -31.67 3.97
CA VAL A 51 -7.55 -30.29 4.18
C VAL A 51 -6.68 -29.57 5.21
N ALA A 52 -6.35 -30.20 6.32
CA ALA A 52 -5.49 -29.61 7.34
C ALA A 52 -4.09 -29.30 6.80
N LYS A 53 -3.53 -30.24 6.03
CA LYS A 53 -2.22 -30.07 5.40
C LYS A 53 -2.24 -28.97 4.35
N GLU A 54 -3.29 -28.93 3.53
CA GLU A 54 -3.47 -27.87 2.52
C GLU A 54 -3.55 -26.50 3.16
N THR A 55 -4.24 -26.36 4.28
CA THR A 55 -4.34 -25.10 5.01
C THR A 55 -2.97 -24.65 5.52
N GLU A 56 -2.18 -25.56 6.10
CA GLU A 56 -0.81 -25.25 6.52
C GLU A 56 0.06 -24.84 5.34
N ASP A 57 0.00 -25.57 4.24
CA ASP A 57 0.78 -25.29 3.04
C ASP A 57 0.42 -23.92 2.44
N ILE A 58 -0.85 -23.57 2.47
CA ILE A 58 -1.32 -22.27 2.01
C ILE A 58 -0.76 -21.14 2.89
N VAL A 59 -0.84 -21.28 4.19
CA VAL A 59 -0.30 -20.28 5.13
C VAL A 59 1.21 -20.10 4.93
N ILE A 60 1.93 -21.19 4.72
CA ILE A 60 3.36 -21.15 4.44
C ILE A 60 3.62 -20.43 3.12
N LYS A 61 2.83 -20.71 2.07
CA LYS A 61 2.95 -20.03 0.79
C LYS A 61 2.74 -18.53 0.93
N TRP A 62 1.72 -18.12 1.68
CA TRP A 62 1.45 -16.69 1.91
C TRP A 62 2.62 -16.02 2.63
N SER A 63 3.18 -16.69 3.64
CA SER A 63 4.30 -16.12 4.42
C SER A 63 5.59 -16.00 3.62
N LYS A 64 5.74 -16.79 2.56
CA LYS A 64 6.94 -16.78 1.71
C LYS A 64 6.77 -16.02 0.41
N ASP A 65 5.55 -15.64 0.06
CA ASP A 65 5.28 -14.97 -1.21
C ASP A 65 5.85 -13.56 -1.22
N GLY A 66 6.68 -13.27 -2.23
CA GLY A 66 7.34 -11.98 -2.35
C GLY A 66 6.37 -10.82 -2.60
N LYS A 67 5.30 -11.06 -3.36
CA LYS A 67 4.29 -10.03 -3.61
C LYS A 67 3.53 -9.65 -2.35
N ILE A 68 3.10 -10.65 -1.59
CA ILE A 68 2.39 -10.39 -0.33
C ILE A 68 3.31 -9.63 0.63
N LYS A 69 4.56 -10.04 0.76
CA LYS A 69 5.53 -9.34 1.61
C LYS A 69 5.73 -7.90 1.17
N SER A 70 5.84 -7.67 -0.12
CA SER A 70 6.00 -6.32 -0.67
C SER A 70 4.79 -5.45 -0.36
N TYR A 71 3.58 -5.98 -0.54
CA TYR A 71 2.34 -5.26 -0.24
C TYR A 71 2.22 -4.96 1.26
N GLU A 72 2.53 -5.93 2.11
CA GLU A 72 2.47 -5.74 3.56
C GLU A 72 3.51 -4.71 4.03
N ASN A 73 4.73 -4.76 3.50
CA ASN A 73 5.76 -3.78 3.80
C ASN A 73 5.35 -2.37 3.38
N PHE A 74 4.76 -2.25 2.20
CA PHE A 74 4.23 -0.96 1.72
C PHE A 74 3.14 -0.45 2.64
N ARG A 75 2.16 -1.29 2.98
CA ARG A 75 1.07 -0.93 3.89
C ARG A 75 1.61 -0.45 5.23
N GLU A 76 2.51 -1.21 5.83
CA GLU A 76 3.12 -0.86 7.11
C GLU A 76 3.90 0.44 7.05
N SER A 77 4.62 0.67 5.94
CA SER A 77 5.37 1.91 5.75
C SER A 77 4.44 3.12 5.69
N VAL A 78 3.33 3.01 4.97
CA VAL A 78 2.35 4.08 4.88
C VAL A 78 1.66 4.30 6.23
N ASP A 79 1.31 3.22 6.93
CA ASP A 79 0.71 3.32 8.26
C ASP A 79 1.63 4.08 9.22
N ARG A 80 2.94 3.82 9.17
CA ARG A 80 3.92 4.55 9.99
C ARG A 80 4.00 6.03 9.59
N VAL A 81 3.95 6.32 8.30
CA VAL A 81 3.91 7.71 7.83
C VAL A 81 2.69 8.42 8.41
N LYS A 82 1.52 7.83 8.28
CA LYS A 82 0.28 8.43 8.78
C LYS A 82 0.32 8.67 10.29
N ALA A 83 0.98 7.80 11.03
CA ALA A 83 1.16 7.98 12.47
C ALA A 83 2.08 9.15 12.81
N LEU A 84 2.98 9.54 11.90
CA LEU A 84 3.89 10.66 12.08
C LEU A 84 3.30 12.00 11.61
N LEU A 85 2.22 11.97 10.82
CA LEU A 85 1.61 13.19 10.30
C LEU A 85 0.74 13.85 11.36
N ASP A 86 0.74 15.20 11.38
CA ASP A 86 -0.22 15.95 12.17
C ASP A 86 -1.61 15.90 11.51
N ASP A 87 -2.60 16.52 12.16
CA ASP A 87 -3.99 16.47 11.66
C ASP A 87 -4.11 17.11 10.28
N GLU A 88 -3.41 18.21 10.03
CA GLU A 88 -3.45 18.89 8.73
C GLU A 88 -2.87 18.01 7.62
N LEU A 89 -1.70 17.43 7.86
CA LEU A 89 -1.06 16.57 6.86
C LEU A 89 -1.84 15.27 6.63
N ASN A 90 -2.45 14.72 7.67
CA ASN A 90 -3.35 13.57 7.51
C ASN A 90 -4.59 13.94 6.68
N TYR A 91 -5.14 15.12 6.88
CA TYR A 91 -6.25 15.59 6.07
C TYR A 91 -5.85 15.72 4.59
N ILE A 92 -4.66 16.28 4.33
CA ILE A 92 -4.10 16.36 2.97
C ILE A 92 -3.91 14.96 2.38
N PHE A 93 -3.37 14.03 3.16
CA PHE A 93 -3.20 12.66 2.72
C PHE A 93 -4.54 12.07 2.28
N ASP A 94 -5.57 12.21 3.10
CA ASP A 94 -6.88 11.68 2.78
C ASP A 94 -7.51 12.33 1.56
N LEU A 95 -7.31 13.64 1.36
CA LEU A 95 -7.81 14.32 0.18
C LEU A 95 -7.14 13.84 -1.11
N ARG A 96 -5.88 13.47 -1.04
CA ARG A 96 -5.12 13.03 -2.22
C ARG A 96 -5.24 11.54 -2.46
N TRP A 97 -4.97 10.74 -1.45
CA TRP A 97 -4.81 9.29 -1.56
C TRP A 97 -5.89 8.48 -0.85
N GLY A 98 -6.83 9.12 -0.19
CA GLY A 98 -7.89 8.42 0.51
C GLY A 98 -8.88 7.77 -0.44
N THR A 99 -9.61 6.78 0.09
CA THR A 99 -10.61 6.05 -0.70
C THR A 99 -11.68 7.00 -1.21
N GLY A 100 -11.95 6.94 -2.51
CA GLY A 100 -12.94 7.80 -3.16
C GLY A 100 -12.49 9.22 -3.42
N SER A 101 -11.28 9.59 -2.99
CA SER A 101 -10.73 10.91 -3.21
C SER A 101 -9.83 10.92 -4.45
N ASN A 102 -9.86 12.00 -5.19
CA ASN A 102 -9.02 12.15 -6.37
C ASN A 102 -8.73 13.63 -6.65
N ASN A 103 -8.33 14.35 -5.61
CA ASN A 103 -8.06 15.78 -5.72
C ASN A 103 -6.69 16.03 -6.30
N THR A 104 -6.61 16.99 -7.23
CA THR A 104 -5.33 17.51 -7.71
C THR A 104 -4.69 18.35 -6.60
N TRP A 105 -3.40 18.63 -6.72
CA TRP A 105 -2.72 19.47 -5.73
C TRP A 105 -3.27 20.89 -5.73
N GLU A 106 -3.74 21.40 -6.86
CA GLU A 106 -4.43 22.69 -6.96
C GLU A 106 -5.76 22.68 -6.21
N GLU A 107 -6.54 21.60 -6.34
CA GLU A 107 -7.80 21.46 -5.61
C GLU A 107 -7.55 21.37 -4.11
N ILE A 108 -6.50 20.65 -3.69
CA ILE A 108 -6.11 20.56 -2.29
C ILE A 108 -5.71 21.93 -1.75
N ALA A 109 -4.90 22.68 -2.50
CA ALA A 109 -4.49 24.03 -2.11
C ALA A 109 -5.71 24.92 -1.84
N TYR A 110 -6.72 24.84 -2.69
CA TYR A 110 -7.98 25.57 -2.51
C TYR A 110 -8.69 25.12 -1.23
N LYS A 111 -8.80 23.83 -1.03
CA LYS A 111 -9.54 23.26 0.13
C LYS A 111 -8.89 23.56 1.47
N ILE A 112 -7.58 23.64 1.52
CA ILE A 112 -6.85 23.95 2.77
C ILE A 112 -6.51 25.43 2.90
N HIS A 113 -6.97 26.26 1.97
CA HIS A 113 -6.74 27.72 1.97
C HIS A 113 -5.25 28.07 2.05
N THR A 114 -4.44 27.36 1.28
CA THR A 114 -2.99 27.54 1.26
C THR A 114 -2.53 27.82 -0.16
N SER A 115 -1.43 28.56 -0.30
CA SER A 115 -0.86 28.82 -1.62
C SER A 115 -0.41 27.51 -2.27
N ARG A 116 -0.29 27.53 -3.59
CA ARG A 116 0.21 26.38 -4.35
C ARG A 116 1.59 25.96 -3.87
N ALA A 117 2.51 26.92 -3.68
CA ALA A 117 3.86 26.65 -3.22
C ALA A 117 3.85 26.04 -1.82
N GLY A 118 3.03 26.58 -0.90
CA GLY A 118 2.89 26.04 0.45
C GLY A 118 2.33 24.61 0.45
N THR A 119 1.37 24.34 -0.43
CA THR A 119 0.79 23.01 -0.57
C THR A 119 1.80 22.00 -1.09
N TYR A 120 2.62 22.38 -2.07
CA TYR A 120 3.69 21.51 -2.57
C TYR A 120 4.77 21.23 -1.50
N ARG A 121 5.05 22.16 -0.63
CA ARG A 121 5.95 21.92 0.50
C ARG A 121 5.39 20.89 1.46
N LYS A 122 4.09 20.93 1.72
CA LYS A 122 3.39 19.93 2.55
C LYS A 122 3.40 18.55 1.88
N ARG A 123 3.15 18.50 0.57
CA ARG A 123 3.30 17.27 -0.21
C ARG A 123 4.69 16.69 -0.05
N ASP A 124 5.71 17.51 -0.25
CA ASP A 124 7.11 17.06 -0.18
C ASP A 124 7.44 16.50 1.19
N ARG A 125 6.89 17.09 2.24
CA ARG A 125 7.09 16.59 3.60
C ARG A 125 6.50 15.18 3.77
N ILE A 126 5.29 14.96 3.29
CA ILE A 126 4.66 13.64 3.33
C ILE A 126 5.49 12.63 2.55
N LEU A 127 5.88 12.98 1.32
CA LEU A 127 6.63 12.08 0.45
C LEU A 127 8.04 11.80 0.99
N THR A 128 8.66 12.78 1.64
CA THR A 128 9.96 12.59 2.30
C THR A 128 9.85 11.59 3.44
N LEU A 129 8.81 11.71 4.27
CA LEU A 129 8.57 10.74 5.34
C LEU A 129 8.35 9.33 4.78
N PHE A 130 7.60 9.23 3.70
CA PHE A 130 7.40 7.94 3.04
C PHE A 130 8.71 7.37 2.52
N ALA A 131 9.52 8.19 1.84
CA ALA A 131 10.82 7.75 1.33
C ALA A 131 11.74 7.27 2.47
N GLN A 132 11.70 7.92 3.60
CA GLN A 132 12.46 7.49 4.77
C GLN A 132 12.00 6.13 5.29
N GLN A 133 10.69 5.90 5.32
CA GLN A 133 10.13 4.63 5.80
C GLN A 133 10.48 3.45 4.89
N ILE A 134 10.63 3.69 3.59
CA ILE A 134 10.97 2.62 2.64
C ILE A 134 12.47 2.53 2.34
N GLY A 135 13.29 3.31 3.05
CA GLY A 135 14.75 3.26 2.89
C GLY A 135 15.28 3.92 1.63
N LYS A 136 14.54 4.86 1.05
CA LYS A 136 14.95 5.58 -0.16
C LYS A 136 15.51 6.99 0.13
N LEU A 137 15.57 7.34 1.40
CA LEU A 137 16.14 8.63 1.80
C LEU A 137 16.84 8.54 3.16
#